data_bac322373a249d8e766297cdcbeda05b
#
_entry.id   bac322373a249d8e766297cdcbeda05b
#
_cell.length_a   1.000
_cell.length_b   1.000
_cell.length_c   1.000
_cell.angle_alpha   90.00
_cell.angle_beta   90.00
_cell.angle_gamma   90.00
#
_symmetry.space_group_name_H-M   'P 1'
#
loop_
_entity.id
_entity.type
_entity.pdbx_description
1 polymer ?
#
loop_
_entity_poly.entity_id
_entity_poly.type
_entity_poly.pdbx_seq_one_letter_code
_entity_poly.pdbx_strand_id
1 'polypeptide(L)'
;MKKTVLFLMAMTLLVACSSEEKPFNYRGLPLALSTSQFVDSMKTRGFAVDSAASDSGRTVVFASEAVKYRVLMAFEDEKIKAVQETWRLSTNDSTRQMWQQLRDDLEKELGAWPNCPMLKDDHKVADFDAETGIISVILENTYKPTLTVRYIPKSPRTP
;
A
#
# COMPACT_ATOMS: atom_id res chain seq x y z
N MET A 1 -66.58 -20.80 20.03
CA MET A 1 -65.99 -19.73 19.20
C MET A 1 -64.71 -19.28 19.83
N LYS A 2 -63.55 -19.75 19.32
CA LYS A 2 -62.24 -19.47 19.86
C LYS A 2 -61.56 -18.40 19.00
N LYS A 3 -61.34 -17.23 19.61
CA LYS A 3 -60.63 -16.13 18.94
C LYS A 3 -59.13 -16.36 19.12
N THR A 4 -58.44 -16.70 18.03
CA THR A 4 -56.98 -16.83 17.96
C THR A 4 -56.41 -15.43 17.73
N VAL A 5 -55.72 -14.89 18.74
CA VAL A 5 -54.96 -13.63 18.63
C VAL A 5 -53.62 -14.00 18.02
N LEU A 6 -53.39 -13.58 16.77
CA LEU A 6 -52.11 -13.70 16.08
C LEU A 6 -51.20 -12.56 16.54
N PHE A 7 -50.20 -12.88 17.37
CA PHE A 7 -49.19 -11.95 17.83
C PHE A 7 -48.09 -11.86 16.75
N LEU A 8 -48.18 -10.83 15.92
CA LEU A 8 -47.18 -10.55 14.91
C LEU A 8 -45.96 -9.88 15.55
N MET A 9 -44.96 -10.67 15.87
CA MET A 9 -43.69 -10.19 16.43
C MET A 9 -42.86 -9.61 15.28
N ALA A 10 -42.91 -8.30 15.12
CA ALA A 10 -42.05 -7.57 14.19
C ALA A 10 -40.61 -7.59 14.73
N MET A 11 -39.82 -8.52 14.22
CA MET A 11 -38.38 -8.59 14.48
C MET A 11 -37.70 -7.54 13.60
N THR A 12 -37.51 -6.35 14.13
CA THR A 12 -36.68 -5.31 13.49
C THR A 12 -35.23 -5.80 13.50
N LEU A 13 -34.79 -6.33 12.37
CA LEU A 13 -33.38 -6.55 12.08
C LEU A 13 -32.69 -5.17 12.01
N LEU A 14 -32.07 -4.78 13.09
CA LEU A 14 -31.07 -3.74 13.10
C LEU A 14 -29.85 -4.27 12.32
N VAL A 15 -29.84 -4.04 11.01
CA VAL A 15 -28.62 -4.15 10.22
C VAL A 15 -27.72 -3.00 10.68
N ALA A 16 -26.85 -3.30 11.65
CA ALA A 16 -25.73 -2.44 11.95
C ALA A 16 -24.84 -2.43 10.69
N CYS A 17 -24.97 -1.40 9.86
CA CYS A 17 -23.97 -1.06 8.88
C CYS A 17 -22.69 -0.67 9.65
N SER A 18 -21.90 -1.64 10.08
CA SER A 18 -20.50 -1.41 10.34
C SER A 18 -19.90 -1.11 8.97
N SER A 19 -19.56 0.14 8.71
CA SER A 19 -18.68 0.50 7.60
C SER A 19 -17.34 -0.19 7.91
N GLU A 20 -17.14 -1.38 7.33
CA GLU A 20 -15.83 -2.03 7.38
C GLU A 20 -14.85 -1.08 6.69
N GLU A 21 -13.98 -0.45 7.47
CA GLU A 21 -12.88 0.34 6.94
C GLU A 21 -12.12 -0.56 5.96
N LYS A 22 -12.06 -0.16 4.69
CA LYS A 22 -11.32 -0.92 3.68
C LYS A 22 -9.86 -1.01 4.11
N PRO A 23 -9.29 -2.23 4.19
CA PRO A 23 -7.92 -2.38 4.62
C PRO A 23 -6.99 -1.64 3.66
N PHE A 24 -5.95 -1.01 4.19
CA PHE A 24 -4.92 -0.39 3.36
C PHE A 24 -4.08 -1.49 2.69
N ASN A 25 -3.97 -1.41 1.37
CA ASN A 25 -3.40 -2.49 0.57
C ASN A 25 -2.13 -2.06 -0.17
N TYR A 26 -1.17 -2.97 -0.24
CA TYR A 26 -0.06 -2.94 -1.18
C TYR A 26 -0.42 -3.78 -2.41
N ARG A 27 -0.76 -3.15 -3.52
CA ARG A 27 -1.15 -3.85 -4.77
C ARG A 27 -2.14 -5.00 -4.53
N GLY A 28 -3.20 -4.74 -3.77
CA GLY A 28 -4.22 -5.73 -3.42
C GLY A 28 -3.81 -6.72 -2.32
N LEU A 29 -2.68 -6.52 -1.64
CA LEU A 29 -2.25 -7.30 -0.49
C LEU A 29 -2.43 -6.47 0.78
N PRO A 30 -3.29 -6.86 1.72
CA PRO A 30 -3.54 -6.08 2.93
C PRO A 30 -2.28 -5.88 3.77
N LEU A 31 -2.01 -4.64 4.19
CA LEU A 31 -0.90 -4.34 5.10
C LEU A 31 -1.23 -4.63 6.58
N ALA A 32 -2.44 -5.09 6.85
CA ALA A 32 -2.84 -5.62 8.16
C ALA A 32 -2.40 -7.07 8.40
N LEU A 33 -1.85 -7.75 7.38
CA LEU A 33 -1.30 -9.10 7.51
C LEU A 33 -0.11 -9.13 8.49
N SER A 34 0.12 -10.28 9.12
CA SER A 34 1.38 -10.52 9.83
C SER A 34 2.56 -10.53 8.86
N THR A 35 3.76 -10.28 9.37
CA THR A 35 5.00 -10.33 8.58
C THR A 35 5.15 -11.64 7.81
N SER A 36 4.89 -12.79 8.47
CA SER A 36 5.00 -14.11 7.86
C SER A 36 3.98 -14.30 6.72
N GLN A 37 2.73 -13.93 6.93
CA GLN A 37 1.68 -14.01 5.89
C GLN A 37 1.99 -13.14 4.68
N PHE A 38 2.53 -11.95 4.91
CA PHE A 38 2.95 -11.06 3.83
C PHE A 38 4.10 -11.67 3.03
N VAL A 39 5.13 -12.21 3.71
CA VAL A 39 6.26 -12.89 3.07
C VAL A 39 5.79 -14.05 2.20
N ASP A 40 4.90 -14.91 2.69
CA ASP A 40 4.39 -16.05 1.93
C ASP A 40 3.55 -15.61 0.74
N SER A 41 2.77 -14.55 0.89
CA SER A 41 2.01 -13.95 -0.21
C SER A 41 2.91 -13.37 -1.28
N MET A 42 4.02 -12.73 -0.91
CA MET A 42 5.00 -12.20 -1.87
C MET A 42 5.70 -13.34 -2.62
N LYS A 43 6.05 -14.43 -1.94
CA LYS A 43 6.61 -15.64 -2.61
C LYS A 43 5.63 -16.22 -3.62
N THR A 44 4.34 -16.34 -3.27
CA THR A 44 3.31 -16.83 -4.18
C THR A 44 3.17 -15.94 -5.43
N ARG A 45 3.51 -14.65 -5.33
CA ARG A 45 3.55 -13.69 -6.45
C ARG A 45 4.86 -13.72 -7.26
N GLY A 46 5.74 -14.66 -6.99
CA GLY A 46 7.01 -14.83 -7.71
C GLY A 46 8.15 -13.95 -7.24
N PHE A 47 8.07 -13.42 -6.01
CA PHE A 47 9.18 -12.73 -5.38
C PHE A 47 10.01 -13.69 -4.53
N ALA A 48 11.33 -13.53 -4.57
CA ALA A 48 12.25 -14.21 -3.67
C ALA A 48 12.73 -13.24 -2.58
N VAL A 49 12.95 -13.75 -1.37
CA VAL A 49 13.57 -12.97 -0.30
C VAL A 49 15.06 -12.82 -0.59
N ASP A 50 15.55 -11.59 -0.62
CA ASP A 50 16.97 -11.26 -0.70
C ASP A 50 17.53 -11.17 0.73
N SER A 51 18.04 -12.30 1.24
CA SER A 51 18.54 -12.39 2.62
C SER A 51 19.77 -11.51 2.86
N ALA A 52 20.58 -11.24 1.82
CA ALA A 52 21.77 -10.40 1.95
C ALA A 52 21.42 -8.90 2.09
N ALA A 53 20.26 -8.50 1.54
CA ALA A 53 19.77 -7.13 1.64
C ALA A 53 18.76 -6.92 2.78
N SER A 54 18.32 -7.99 3.44
CA SER A 54 17.36 -7.96 4.54
C SER A 54 18.08 -7.79 5.89
N ASP A 55 17.42 -7.08 6.82
CA ASP A 55 17.87 -6.97 8.22
C ASP A 55 16.93 -7.79 9.11
N SER A 56 17.47 -8.83 9.72
CA SER A 56 16.70 -9.73 10.57
C SER A 56 16.12 -8.98 11.78
N GLY A 57 14.80 -8.80 11.77
CA GLY A 57 14.07 -8.13 12.86
C GLY A 57 13.48 -6.77 12.51
N ARG A 58 13.83 -6.18 11.35
CA ARG A 58 13.32 -4.85 10.94
C ARG A 58 12.84 -4.77 9.50
N THR A 59 13.55 -5.41 8.58
CA THR A 59 13.24 -5.30 7.15
C THR A 59 13.40 -6.62 6.42
N VAL A 60 12.50 -6.87 5.46
CA VAL A 60 12.63 -7.94 4.48
C VAL A 60 12.66 -7.31 3.09
N VAL A 61 13.66 -7.69 2.30
CA VAL A 61 13.80 -7.26 0.91
C VAL A 61 13.40 -8.39 -0.02
N PHE A 62 12.58 -8.06 -1.00
CA PHE A 62 12.11 -8.99 -2.02
C PHE A 62 12.61 -8.55 -3.39
N ALA A 63 13.00 -9.51 -4.21
CA ALA A 63 13.39 -9.32 -5.58
C ALA A 63 12.64 -10.29 -6.50
N SER A 64 12.37 -9.87 -7.73
CA SER A 64 11.83 -10.72 -8.78
C SER A 64 12.43 -10.28 -10.10
N GLU A 65 12.76 -11.23 -10.98
CA GLU A 65 13.25 -10.93 -12.34
C GLU A 65 12.11 -10.47 -13.27
N ALA A 66 10.86 -10.77 -12.90
CA ALA A 66 9.69 -10.41 -13.69
C ALA A 66 9.35 -8.91 -13.65
N VAL A 67 9.90 -8.16 -12.66
CA VAL A 67 9.58 -6.74 -12.46
C VAL A 67 10.84 -5.88 -12.36
N LYS A 68 10.70 -4.59 -12.68
CA LYS A 68 11.82 -3.62 -12.68
C LYS A 68 11.98 -2.90 -11.34
N TYR A 69 11.50 -3.49 -10.24
CA TYR A 69 11.62 -2.93 -8.91
C TYR A 69 11.93 -3.99 -7.86
N ARG A 70 12.54 -3.55 -6.78
CA ARG A 70 12.65 -4.32 -5.53
C ARG A 70 11.62 -3.83 -4.55
N VAL A 71 11.19 -4.70 -3.65
CA VAL A 71 10.25 -4.38 -2.58
C VAL A 71 10.97 -4.53 -1.24
N LEU A 72 10.88 -3.50 -0.40
CA LEU A 72 11.33 -3.52 0.97
C LEU A 72 10.10 -3.43 1.87
N MET A 73 9.93 -4.38 2.78
CA MET A 73 8.93 -4.34 3.83
C MET A 73 9.63 -4.02 5.15
N ALA A 74 9.24 -2.91 5.78
CA ALA A 74 9.64 -2.58 7.15
C ALA A 74 8.55 -3.04 8.13
N PHE A 75 8.97 -3.64 9.25
CA PHE A 75 8.06 -4.14 10.27
C PHE A 75 8.62 -3.92 11.69
N GLU A 76 7.72 -3.97 12.65
CA GLU A 76 8.01 -3.89 14.08
C GLU A 76 6.92 -4.68 14.81
N ASP A 77 7.30 -5.55 15.74
CA ASP A 77 6.37 -6.40 16.49
C ASP A 77 5.37 -7.16 15.59
N GLU A 78 5.88 -7.84 14.55
CA GLU A 78 5.09 -8.56 13.54
C GLU A 78 4.10 -7.69 12.73
N LYS A 79 4.12 -6.37 12.89
CA LYS A 79 3.26 -5.43 12.18
C LYS A 79 4.02 -4.71 11.07
N ILE A 80 3.44 -4.69 9.89
CA ILE A 80 3.99 -3.97 8.75
C ILE A 80 3.85 -2.46 8.99
N LYS A 81 4.96 -1.75 8.96
CA LYS A 81 5.03 -0.29 9.13
C LYS A 81 5.08 0.45 7.80
N ALA A 82 5.73 -0.15 6.82
CA ALA A 82 5.78 0.39 5.47
C ALA A 82 6.16 -0.70 4.46
N VAL A 83 5.70 -0.52 3.23
CA VAL A 83 6.20 -1.25 2.07
C VAL A 83 6.71 -0.24 1.07
N GLN A 84 7.90 -0.45 0.53
CA GLN A 84 8.54 0.45 -0.42
C GLN A 84 8.98 -0.30 -1.67
N GLU A 85 8.61 0.20 -2.83
CA GLU A 85 9.17 -0.22 -4.11
C GLU A 85 10.31 0.71 -4.48
N THR A 86 11.43 0.16 -4.92
CA THR A 86 12.53 0.93 -5.52
C THR A 86 12.73 0.45 -6.94
N TRP A 87 12.47 1.32 -7.89
CA TRP A 87 12.48 1.02 -9.31
C TRP A 87 13.88 1.16 -9.90
N ARG A 88 14.24 0.22 -10.76
CA ARG A 88 15.50 0.20 -11.52
C ARG A 88 15.21 0.46 -12.98
N LEU A 89 15.47 1.68 -13.41
CA LEU A 89 15.26 2.09 -14.79
C LEU A 89 16.60 2.42 -15.45
N SER A 90 16.67 2.30 -16.77
CA SER A 90 17.92 2.39 -17.53
C SER A 90 18.37 3.83 -17.78
N THR A 91 17.43 4.78 -17.80
CA THR A 91 17.72 6.19 -18.10
C THR A 91 16.96 7.15 -17.19
N ASN A 92 17.45 8.40 -17.10
CA ASN A 92 16.80 9.47 -16.37
C ASN A 92 15.40 9.77 -16.95
N ASP A 93 15.27 9.75 -18.27
CA ASP A 93 14.00 10.04 -18.93
C ASP A 93 12.96 8.95 -18.65
N SER A 94 13.36 7.67 -18.72
CA SER A 94 12.46 6.58 -18.37
C SER A 94 12.03 6.65 -16.89
N THR A 95 12.89 7.12 -16.00
CA THR A 95 12.57 7.32 -14.58
C THR A 95 11.54 8.44 -14.38
N ARG A 96 11.71 9.58 -15.07
CA ARG A 96 10.74 10.68 -15.03
C ARG A 96 9.38 10.30 -15.63
N GLN A 97 9.40 9.59 -16.76
CA GLN A 97 8.17 9.08 -17.39
C GLN A 97 7.43 8.10 -16.47
N MET A 98 8.16 7.20 -15.83
CA MET A 98 7.57 6.24 -14.88
C MET A 98 6.98 6.94 -13.66
N TRP A 99 7.63 7.99 -13.11
CA TRP A 99 7.06 8.80 -12.03
C TRP A 99 5.71 9.40 -12.43
N GLN A 100 5.65 9.99 -13.63
CA GLN A 100 4.42 10.57 -14.16
C GLN A 100 3.33 9.51 -14.32
N GLN A 101 3.68 8.36 -14.91
CA GLN A 101 2.74 7.25 -15.12
C GLN A 101 2.20 6.72 -13.79
N LEU A 102 3.05 6.45 -12.81
CA LEU A 102 2.63 5.93 -11.50
C LEU A 102 1.74 6.92 -10.75
N ARG A 103 2.05 8.23 -10.84
CA ARG A 103 1.19 9.27 -10.27
C ARG A 103 -0.20 9.25 -10.92
N ASP A 104 -0.25 9.24 -12.25
CA ASP A 104 -1.50 9.29 -13.01
C ASP A 104 -2.35 8.01 -12.82
N ASP A 105 -1.70 6.84 -12.74
CA ASP A 105 -2.35 5.56 -12.47
C ASP A 105 -2.97 5.54 -11.06
N LEU A 106 -2.24 6.01 -10.05
CA LEU A 106 -2.75 6.10 -8.68
C LEU A 106 -3.87 7.14 -8.54
N GLU A 107 -3.76 8.29 -9.21
CA GLU A 107 -4.82 9.30 -9.24
C GLU A 107 -6.14 8.70 -9.79
N LYS A 108 -6.02 7.94 -10.87
CA LYS A 108 -7.16 7.24 -11.49
C LYS A 108 -7.71 6.13 -10.61
N GLU A 109 -6.84 5.33 -9.98
CA GLU A 109 -7.22 4.21 -9.12
C GLU A 109 -7.93 4.68 -7.84
N LEU A 110 -7.37 5.73 -7.22
CA LEU A 110 -7.87 6.26 -5.95
C LEU A 110 -9.00 7.28 -6.13
N GLY A 111 -9.18 7.83 -7.34
CA GLY A 111 -10.14 8.89 -7.61
C GLY A 111 -9.84 10.19 -6.84
N ALA A 112 -8.58 10.42 -6.47
CA ALA A 112 -8.14 11.52 -5.64
C ALA A 112 -6.87 12.18 -6.20
N TRP A 113 -6.80 13.52 -6.12
CA TRP A 113 -5.61 14.28 -6.51
C TRP A 113 -4.52 14.16 -5.44
N PRO A 114 -3.25 13.96 -5.85
CA PRO A 114 -2.16 13.94 -4.87
C PRO A 114 -1.86 15.35 -4.33
N ASN A 115 -1.43 15.40 -3.08
CA ASN A 115 -0.68 16.54 -2.59
C ASN A 115 0.75 16.46 -3.13
N CYS A 116 1.22 17.53 -3.78
CA CYS A 116 2.55 17.57 -4.37
C CYS A 116 3.43 18.59 -3.62
N PRO A 117 3.98 18.23 -2.44
CA PRO A 117 4.77 19.16 -1.62
C PRO A 117 6.09 19.56 -2.28
N MET A 118 6.56 18.78 -3.26
CA MET A 118 7.80 19.04 -3.98
C MET A 118 7.65 18.74 -5.47
N LEU A 119 7.89 19.73 -6.32
CA LEU A 119 7.82 19.62 -7.78
C LEU A 119 9.02 20.31 -8.44
N LYS A 120 10.23 20.05 -7.97
CA LYS A 120 11.47 20.48 -8.65
C LYS A 120 11.82 19.48 -9.75
N ASP A 121 12.58 19.93 -10.75
CA ASP A 121 12.92 19.07 -11.91
C ASP A 121 13.60 17.77 -11.51
N ASP A 122 14.36 17.80 -10.43
CA ASP A 122 15.17 16.70 -9.91
C ASP A 122 14.66 16.09 -8.60
N HIS A 123 13.60 16.62 -8.02
CA HIS A 123 12.97 16.07 -6.83
C HIS A 123 11.46 16.31 -6.90
N LYS A 124 10.70 15.26 -7.03
CA LYS A 124 9.24 15.31 -7.12
C LYS A 124 8.63 14.36 -6.12
N VAL A 125 7.62 14.82 -5.41
CA VAL A 125 6.85 14.01 -4.47
C VAL A 125 5.37 14.20 -4.77
N ALA A 126 4.66 13.09 -4.89
CA ALA A 126 3.20 13.06 -4.98
C ALA A 126 2.66 12.15 -3.88
N ASP A 127 1.96 12.73 -2.90
CA ASP A 127 1.38 12.03 -1.75
C ASP A 127 -0.12 11.87 -1.93
N PHE A 128 -0.59 10.64 -1.90
CA PHE A 128 -2.00 10.27 -1.91
C PHE A 128 -2.41 9.91 -0.48
N ASP A 129 -3.19 10.79 0.14
CA ASP A 129 -3.66 10.64 1.51
C ASP A 129 -5.02 9.90 1.51
N ALA A 130 -4.97 8.58 1.69
CA ALA A 130 -6.17 7.76 1.86
C ALA A 130 -6.57 7.68 3.35
N GLU A 131 -7.80 7.25 3.63
CA GLU A 131 -8.33 7.14 5.00
C GLU A 131 -7.45 6.26 5.89
N THR A 132 -6.99 5.12 5.37
CA THR A 132 -6.27 4.10 6.12
C THR A 132 -4.76 4.08 5.88
N GLY A 133 -4.22 4.98 5.04
CA GLY A 133 -2.78 5.02 4.74
C GLY A 133 -2.39 6.14 3.80
N ILE A 134 -1.09 6.23 3.53
CA ILE A 134 -0.50 7.19 2.60
C ILE A 134 0.29 6.42 1.54
N ILE A 135 0.11 6.79 0.27
CA ILE A 135 0.97 6.33 -0.83
C ILE A 135 1.76 7.51 -1.35
N SER A 136 3.09 7.40 -1.33
CA SER A 136 3.99 8.45 -1.82
C SER A 136 4.74 7.96 -3.05
N VAL A 137 4.69 8.72 -4.14
CA VAL A 137 5.51 8.50 -5.35
C VAL A 137 6.61 9.55 -5.37
N ILE A 138 7.85 9.10 -5.20
CA ILE A 138 9.01 9.96 -4.96
C ILE A 138 10.01 9.76 -6.09
N LEU A 139 10.34 10.84 -6.79
CA LEU A 139 11.48 10.91 -7.70
C LEU A 139 12.58 11.71 -7.03
N GLU A 140 13.71 11.07 -6.82
CA GLU A 140 14.93 11.73 -6.35
C GLU A 140 15.95 11.73 -7.47
N ASN A 141 16.43 12.91 -7.80
CA ASN A 141 17.44 13.06 -8.82
C ASN A 141 18.76 13.49 -8.20
N THR A 142 19.64 12.57 -8.34
CA THR A 142 21.05 12.84 -8.38
C THR A 142 21.56 12.30 -9.72
N TYR A 143 22.84 12.07 -9.88
CA TYR A 143 23.44 11.43 -11.06
C TYR A 143 22.79 10.08 -11.46
N LYS A 144 22.09 9.43 -10.54
CA LYS A 144 21.32 8.21 -10.75
C LYS A 144 19.93 8.41 -10.17
N PRO A 145 18.97 8.87 -10.98
CA PRO A 145 17.62 9.08 -10.48
C PRO A 145 17.03 7.79 -9.92
N THR A 146 16.47 7.90 -8.74
CA THR A 146 15.76 6.84 -8.03
C THR A 146 14.28 7.16 -8.04
N LEU A 147 13.48 6.17 -8.36
CA LEU A 147 12.03 6.24 -8.25
C LEU A 147 11.58 5.27 -7.16
N THR A 148 10.88 5.82 -6.19
CA THR A 148 10.38 5.08 -5.03
C THR A 148 8.87 5.25 -4.92
N VAL A 149 8.14 4.15 -4.67
CA VAL A 149 6.75 4.19 -4.24
C VAL A 149 6.66 3.64 -2.84
N ARG A 150 6.11 4.42 -1.91
CA ARG A 150 6.03 4.05 -0.50
C ARG A 150 4.58 3.95 -0.05
N TYR A 151 4.23 2.87 0.61
CA TYR A 151 2.93 2.58 1.21
C TYR A 151 3.08 2.56 2.72
N ILE A 152 2.42 3.49 3.41
CA ILE A 152 2.51 3.66 4.86
C ILE A 152 1.10 3.53 5.45
N PRO A 153 0.78 2.44 6.17
CA PRO A 153 -0.50 2.34 6.85
C PRO A 153 -0.58 3.36 7.99
N LYS A 154 -1.72 4.01 8.15
CA LYS A 154 -2.00 4.83 9.31
C LYS A 154 -2.29 3.94 10.52
N SER A 155 -1.83 4.33 11.69
CA SER A 155 -2.27 3.68 12.92
C SER A 155 -3.78 3.88 13.08
N PRO A 156 -4.52 2.85 13.56
CA PRO A 156 -5.92 3.02 13.87
C PRO A 156 -6.09 4.25 14.79
N ARG A 157 -7.03 5.11 14.45
CA ARG A 157 -7.36 6.22 15.38
C ARG A 157 -7.94 5.58 16.63
N THR A 158 -7.22 5.67 17.73
CA THR A 158 -7.78 5.31 19.05
C THR A 158 -8.88 6.32 19.33
N PRO A 159 -10.10 5.88 19.66
CA PRO A 159 -11.23 6.75 19.98
C PRO A 159 -10.98 7.57 21.23
#